data_8779b33e6e94148dd0ea6305331bbaf8
#
_entry.id   8779b33e6e94148dd0ea6305331bbaf8
#
_cell.length_a   1.000
_cell.length_b   1.000
_cell.length_c   1.000
_cell.angle_alpha   90.00
_cell.angle_beta   90.00
_cell.angle_gamma   90.00
#
_symmetry.space_group_name_H-M   'P 1'
#
loop_
_entity.id
_entity.type
_entity.pdbx_description
1 polymer ?
#
loop_
_entity_poly.entity_id
_entity_poly.type
_entity_poly.pdbx_seq_one_letter_code
_entity_poly.pdbx_strand_id
1 'polypeptide(L)'
;MAIKISRTFILRKLHQLTGIVPLGAFFFVHMFTNSKAMSGAQVFNEAVADIHHIPYLLFIEIGGIFLPLLFHSVYGIFISAEARVNVGGYGYGRNWFYVFQRVTGVFVFFFLLFHI
;
A
#
# COMPACT_ATOMS: atom_id res chain seq x y z
N MET A 1 -7.50 34.69 9.38
CA MET A 1 -7.82 34.16 8.05
C MET A 1 -7.92 32.63 8.13
N ALA A 2 -9.10 32.06 7.99
CA ALA A 2 -9.25 30.59 8.06
C ALA A 2 -8.75 29.97 6.75
N ILE A 3 -7.75 29.10 6.83
CA ILE A 3 -7.25 28.36 5.68
C ILE A 3 -8.31 27.30 5.31
N LYS A 4 -9.00 27.50 4.20
CA LYS A 4 -9.99 26.55 3.69
C LYS A 4 -9.24 25.37 3.04
N ILE A 5 -9.03 24.30 3.81
CA ILE A 5 -8.41 23.08 3.30
C ILE A 5 -9.36 22.41 2.31
N SER A 6 -8.89 22.14 1.08
CA SER A 6 -9.71 21.51 0.06
C SER A 6 -9.94 20.02 0.34
N ARG A 7 -11.11 19.51 -0.01
CA ARG A 7 -11.46 18.09 0.09
C ARG A 7 -10.45 17.19 -0.66
N THR A 8 -10.03 17.61 -1.83
CA THR A 8 -9.02 16.91 -2.63
C THR A 8 -7.69 16.81 -1.92
N PHE A 9 -7.26 17.87 -1.23
CA PHE A 9 -6.03 17.85 -0.44
C PHE A 9 -6.09 16.80 0.67
N ILE A 10 -7.20 16.76 1.42
CA ILE A 10 -7.39 15.79 2.51
C ILE A 10 -7.34 14.36 1.97
N LEU A 11 -8.07 14.06 0.89
CA LEU A 11 -8.11 12.72 0.31
C LEU A 11 -6.72 12.28 -0.20
N ARG A 12 -5.95 13.17 -0.82
CA ARG A 12 -4.58 12.87 -1.28
C ARG A 12 -3.63 12.62 -0.10
N LYS A 13 -3.79 13.36 1.01
CA LYS A 13 -3.01 13.12 2.23
C LYS A 13 -3.38 11.81 2.91
N LEU A 14 -4.66 11.49 2.99
CA LEU A 14 -5.11 10.18 3.51
C LEU A 14 -4.59 9.02 2.66
N HIS A 15 -4.59 9.16 1.33
CA HIS A 15 -4.01 8.16 0.44
C HIS A 15 -2.52 7.95 0.73
N GLN A 16 -1.75 9.02 0.89
CA GLN A 16 -0.33 8.93 1.24
C GLN A 16 -0.12 8.27 2.61
N LEU A 17 -0.87 8.70 3.62
CA LEU A 17 -0.76 8.18 4.99
C LEU A 17 -1.15 6.70 5.07
N THR A 18 -2.22 6.28 4.43
CA THR A 18 -2.65 4.87 4.42
C THR A 18 -1.60 3.95 3.79
N GLY A 19 -0.88 4.43 2.77
CA GLY A 19 0.21 3.68 2.16
C GLY A 19 1.44 3.53 3.06
N ILE A 20 1.74 4.53 3.90
CA ILE A 20 2.95 4.54 4.74
C ILE A 20 2.68 3.86 6.10
N VAL A 21 1.66 4.31 6.84
CA VAL A 21 1.49 3.89 8.24
C VAL A 21 0.84 2.51 8.34
N PRO A 22 -0.43 2.25 7.97
CA PRO A 22 -0.96 0.91 8.15
C PRO A 22 -0.40 -0.09 7.13
N LEU A 23 -0.40 0.25 5.84
CA LEU A 23 0.02 -0.70 4.80
C LEU A 23 1.54 -0.91 4.77
N GLY A 24 2.33 0.12 4.99
CA GLY A 24 3.78 -0.01 5.09
C GLY A 24 4.20 -0.83 6.29
N ALA A 25 3.58 -0.63 7.46
CA ALA A 25 3.83 -1.45 8.65
C ALA A 25 3.43 -2.91 8.41
N PHE A 26 2.24 -3.15 7.83
CA PHE A 26 1.81 -4.50 7.46
C PHE A 26 2.79 -5.16 6.47
N PHE A 27 3.20 -4.44 5.43
CA PHE A 27 4.16 -4.95 4.45
C PHE A 27 5.46 -5.41 5.11
N PHE A 28 5.97 -4.67 6.08
CA PHE A 28 7.17 -5.03 6.83
C PHE A 28 7.00 -6.34 7.59
N VAL A 29 5.91 -6.47 8.35
CA VAL A 29 5.58 -7.70 9.09
C VAL A 29 5.37 -8.86 8.13
N HIS A 30 4.66 -8.64 7.02
CA HIS A 30 4.40 -9.63 5.98
C HIS A 30 5.71 -10.16 5.37
N MET A 31 6.62 -9.28 4.97
CA MET A 31 7.92 -9.68 4.42
C MET A 31 8.79 -10.38 5.46
N PHE A 32 8.78 -9.90 6.70
CA PHE A 32 9.52 -10.54 7.79
C PHE A 32 9.01 -11.96 8.06
N THR A 33 7.69 -12.16 8.16
CA THR A 33 7.10 -13.47 8.36
C THR A 33 7.41 -14.41 7.20
N ASN A 34 7.28 -13.94 5.96
CA ASN A 34 7.60 -14.74 4.78
C ASN A 34 9.09 -15.12 4.70
N SER A 35 9.99 -14.27 5.19
CA SER A 35 11.42 -14.60 5.23
C SER A 35 11.74 -15.81 6.12
N LYS A 36 10.87 -16.15 7.08
CA LYS A 36 11.02 -17.35 7.93
C LYS A 36 10.96 -18.65 7.12
N ALA A 37 10.29 -18.64 5.97
CA ALA A 37 10.29 -19.79 5.06
C ALA A 37 11.70 -20.23 4.60
N MET A 38 12.65 -19.30 4.57
CA MET A 38 14.06 -19.62 4.27
C MET A 38 14.71 -20.49 5.33
N SER A 39 14.19 -20.51 6.56
CA SER A 39 14.67 -21.33 7.69
C SER A 39 13.91 -22.66 7.79
N GLY A 40 12.98 -22.93 6.89
CA GLY A 40 12.21 -24.17 6.79
C GLY A 40 10.73 -24.00 7.16
N ALA A 41 9.94 -25.00 6.74
CA ALA A 41 8.49 -24.98 6.87
C ALA A 41 8.02 -24.88 8.34
N GLN A 42 8.70 -25.56 9.27
CA GLN A 42 8.33 -25.51 10.67
C GLN A 42 8.43 -24.11 11.24
N VAL A 43 9.56 -23.42 11.02
CA VAL A 43 9.81 -22.05 11.52
C VAL A 43 8.79 -21.05 10.91
N PHE A 44 8.46 -21.23 9.65
CA PHE A 44 7.42 -20.43 8.98
C PHE A 44 6.04 -20.65 9.62
N ASN A 45 5.65 -21.92 9.81
CA ASN A 45 4.34 -22.25 10.38
C ASN A 45 4.19 -21.77 11.84
N GLU A 46 5.25 -21.84 12.63
CA GLU A 46 5.27 -21.28 13.99
C GLU A 46 5.05 -19.76 13.96
N ALA A 47 5.78 -19.04 13.10
CA ALA A 47 5.61 -17.60 12.95
C ALA A 47 4.20 -17.19 12.49
N VAL A 48 3.58 -17.97 11.62
CA VAL A 48 2.18 -17.77 11.20
C VAL A 48 1.21 -18.06 12.34
N ALA A 49 1.44 -19.13 13.12
CA ALA A 49 0.63 -19.46 14.29
C ALA A 49 0.67 -18.34 15.33
N ASP A 50 1.84 -17.75 15.58
CA ASP A 50 1.98 -16.62 16.51
C ASP A 50 1.11 -15.42 16.12
N ILE A 51 1.02 -15.13 14.83
CA ILE A 51 0.12 -14.06 14.32
C ILE A 51 -1.34 -14.39 14.64
N HIS A 52 -1.77 -15.65 14.46
CA HIS A 52 -3.15 -16.07 14.75
C HIS A 52 -3.51 -16.04 16.25
N HIS A 53 -2.52 -16.00 17.14
CA HIS A 53 -2.75 -15.82 18.58
C HIS A 53 -2.89 -14.36 19.01
N ILE A 54 -2.72 -13.39 18.10
CA ILE A 54 -2.91 -11.96 18.40
C ILE A 54 -4.40 -11.73 18.76
N PRO A 55 -4.70 -11.14 19.94
CA PRO A 55 -6.07 -10.87 20.32
C PRO A 55 -6.71 -9.85 19.36
N TYR A 56 -7.99 -10.07 19.04
CA TYR A 56 -8.74 -9.19 18.11
C TYR A 56 -8.16 -9.08 16.70
N LEU A 57 -7.43 -10.11 16.24
CA LEU A 57 -6.76 -10.12 14.94
C LEU A 57 -7.70 -9.70 13.79
N LEU A 58 -8.93 -10.21 13.76
CA LEU A 58 -9.90 -9.86 12.71
C LEU A 58 -10.19 -8.35 12.62
N PHE A 59 -10.29 -7.67 13.76
CA PHE A 59 -10.49 -6.21 13.78
C PHE A 59 -9.26 -5.46 13.30
N ILE A 60 -8.06 -5.95 13.63
CA ILE A 60 -6.78 -5.41 13.16
C ILE A 60 -6.67 -5.59 11.65
N GLU A 61 -7.00 -6.76 11.13
CA GLU A 61 -6.98 -7.05 9.69
C GLU A 61 -7.97 -6.18 8.92
N ILE A 62 -9.21 -6.10 9.36
CA ILE A 62 -10.23 -5.29 8.69
C ILE A 62 -9.88 -3.80 8.77
N GLY A 63 -9.67 -3.27 9.97
CA GLY A 63 -9.45 -1.84 10.20
C GLY A 63 -8.06 -1.35 9.84
N GLY A 64 -7.02 -2.17 9.99
CA GLY A 64 -5.63 -1.83 9.75
C GLY A 64 -5.06 -2.24 8.39
N ILE A 65 -5.67 -3.23 7.72
CA ILE A 65 -5.19 -3.74 6.44
C ILE A 65 -6.24 -3.57 5.34
N PHE A 66 -7.37 -4.26 5.42
CA PHE A 66 -8.33 -4.34 4.32
C PHE A 66 -9.00 -3.00 3.99
N LEU A 67 -9.50 -2.25 4.97
CA LEU A 67 -10.10 -0.95 4.72
C LEU A 67 -9.09 0.09 4.21
N PRO A 68 -7.90 0.26 4.81
CA PRO A 68 -6.86 1.11 4.26
C PRO A 68 -6.41 0.68 2.86
N LEU A 69 -6.29 -0.63 2.61
CA LEU A 69 -5.90 -1.16 1.31
C LEU A 69 -6.94 -0.86 0.24
N LEU A 70 -8.22 -1.06 0.54
CA LEU A 70 -9.32 -0.75 -0.37
C LEU A 70 -9.32 0.74 -0.74
N PHE A 71 -9.25 1.62 0.26
CA PHE A 71 -9.18 3.06 0.03
C PHE A 71 -7.94 3.46 -0.76
N HIS A 72 -6.75 2.99 -0.34
CA HIS A 72 -5.48 3.31 -0.98
C HIS A 72 -5.45 2.87 -2.43
N SER A 73 -5.91 1.65 -2.73
CA SER A 73 -5.90 1.09 -4.07
C SER A 73 -6.88 1.79 -5.00
N VAL A 74 -8.14 1.92 -4.59
CA VAL A 74 -9.19 2.54 -5.42
C VAL A 74 -8.86 4.01 -5.68
N TYR A 75 -8.53 4.76 -4.62
CA TYR A 75 -8.18 6.17 -4.79
C TYR A 75 -6.86 6.35 -5.55
N GLY A 76 -5.91 5.43 -5.38
CA GLY A 76 -4.66 5.37 -6.15
C GLY A 76 -4.86 5.18 -7.65
N ILE A 77 -5.83 4.35 -8.06
CA ILE A 77 -6.22 4.20 -9.47
C ILE A 77 -6.76 5.52 -10.02
N PHE A 78 -7.63 6.23 -9.29
CA PHE A 78 -8.12 7.55 -9.70
C PHE A 78 -6.98 8.56 -9.87
N ILE A 79 -6.06 8.65 -8.91
CA ILE A 79 -4.89 9.53 -9.00
C ILE A 79 -4.02 9.17 -10.22
N SER A 80 -3.86 7.88 -10.50
CA SER A 80 -3.08 7.41 -11.65
C SER A 80 -3.75 7.72 -12.98
N ALA A 81 -5.07 7.61 -13.05
CA ALA A 81 -5.85 7.96 -14.24
C ALA A 81 -5.83 9.46 -14.56
N GLU A 82 -5.77 10.32 -13.53
CA GLU A 82 -5.62 11.77 -13.68
C GLU A 82 -4.20 12.22 -14.02
N ALA A 83 -3.22 11.31 -14.00
CA ALA A 83 -1.83 11.65 -14.18
C ALA A 83 -1.54 12.16 -15.61
N ARG A 84 -0.82 13.26 -15.69
CA ARG A 84 -0.32 13.80 -16.95
C ARG A 84 1.16 13.46 -17.11
N VAL A 85 1.46 12.63 -18.09
CA VAL A 85 2.82 12.21 -18.41
C VAL A 85 3.41 13.21 -19.40
N ASN A 86 4.58 13.77 -19.08
CA ASN A 86 5.26 14.75 -19.91
C ASN A 86 6.77 14.48 -20.06
N VAL A 87 7.19 13.23 -19.92
CA VAL A 87 8.59 12.81 -20.01
C VAL A 87 9.23 13.11 -21.39
N GLY A 88 8.41 13.23 -22.43
CA GLY A 88 8.89 13.62 -23.76
C GLY A 88 9.40 15.06 -23.83
N GLY A 89 8.83 15.97 -23.02
CA GLY A 89 9.30 17.35 -22.89
C GLY A 89 10.30 17.56 -21.75
N TYR A 90 10.20 16.75 -20.70
CA TYR A 90 10.97 16.89 -19.46
C TYR A 90 11.51 15.52 -19.02
N GLY A 91 12.60 15.06 -19.62
CA GLY A 91 13.16 13.71 -19.44
C GLY A 91 14.04 13.50 -18.21
N TYR A 92 13.99 14.36 -17.18
CA TYR A 92 14.82 14.18 -15.97
C TYR A 92 14.31 13.04 -15.07
N GLY A 93 15.20 12.43 -14.28
CA GLY A 93 14.95 11.20 -13.52
C GLY A 93 13.73 11.24 -12.60
N ARG A 94 13.50 12.36 -11.89
CA ARG A 94 12.33 12.52 -10.99
C ARG A 94 10.99 12.40 -11.73
N ASN A 95 10.94 12.86 -12.99
CA ASN A 95 9.75 12.77 -13.83
C ASN A 95 9.50 11.31 -14.28
N TRP A 96 10.57 10.57 -14.57
CA TRP A 96 10.47 9.14 -14.82
C TRP A 96 10.01 8.35 -13.59
N PHE A 97 10.50 8.67 -12.39
CA PHE A 97 10.01 8.05 -11.16
C PHE A 97 8.52 8.30 -10.91
N TYR A 98 8.02 9.47 -11.30
CA TYR A 98 6.59 9.77 -11.27
C TYR A 98 5.78 8.81 -12.14
N VAL A 99 6.26 8.47 -13.34
CA VAL A 99 5.62 7.51 -14.24
C VAL A 99 5.72 6.08 -13.68
N PHE A 100 6.92 5.65 -13.30
CA PHE A 100 7.14 4.31 -12.76
C PHE A 100 6.31 4.03 -11.51
N GLN A 101 6.20 4.99 -10.61
CA GLN A 101 5.37 4.83 -9.41
C GLN A 101 3.90 4.53 -9.75
N ARG A 102 3.37 5.15 -10.78
CA ARG A 102 1.98 4.92 -11.20
C ARG A 102 1.81 3.60 -11.93
N VAL A 103 2.70 3.29 -12.84
CA VAL A 103 2.68 2.01 -13.57
C VAL A 103 2.82 0.85 -12.60
N THR A 104 3.80 0.89 -11.71
CA THR A 104 4.01 -0.18 -10.72
C THR A 104 2.88 -0.26 -9.71
N GLY A 105 2.31 0.87 -9.28
CA GLY A 105 1.14 0.89 -8.37
C GLY A 105 -0.09 0.23 -8.99
N VAL A 106 -0.39 0.52 -10.25
CA VAL A 106 -1.49 -0.14 -10.99
C VAL A 106 -1.20 -1.64 -11.16
N PHE A 107 0.04 -2.00 -11.49
CA PHE A 107 0.43 -3.40 -11.61
C PHE A 107 0.26 -4.15 -10.29
N VAL A 108 0.71 -3.58 -9.17
CA VAL A 108 0.54 -4.16 -7.83
C VAL A 108 -0.94 -4.30 -7.46
N PHE A 109 -1.79 -3.35 -7.83
CA PHE A 109 -3.23 -3.48 -7.61
C PHE A 109 -3.79 -4.75 -8.26
N PHE A 110 -3.51 -4.99 -9.53
CA PHE A 110 -3.94 -6.22 -10.21
C PHE A 110 -3.31 -7.47 -9.60
N PHE A 111 -2.03 -7.43 -9.25
CA PHE A 111 -1.36 -8.53 -8.56
C PHE A 111 -2.06 -8.90 -7.25
N LEU A 112 -2.46 -7.92 -6.45
CA LEU A 112 -3.14 -8.15 -5.17
C LEU A 112 -4.48 -8.85 -5.31
N LEU A 113 -5.22 -8.66 -6.42
CA LEU A 113 -6.49 -9.36 -6.67
C LEU A 113 -6.31 -10.89 -6.77
N PHE A 114 -5.13 -11.34 -7.17
CA PHE A 114 -4.79 -12.76 -7.24
C PHE A 114 -4.01 -13.24 -6.00
N HIS A 115 -3.34 -12.33 -5.31
CA HIS A 115 -2.51 -12.65 -4.15
C HIS A 115 -3.32 -12.83 -2.87
N ILE A 116 -4.37 -12.05 -2.70
CA ILE A 116 -5.33 -12.16 -1.60
C ILE A 116 -6.31 -13.31 -1.87
#